data_9df89273408beb4323480990faab31b7
#
_entry.id   9df89273408beb4323480990faab31b7
#
_cell.length_a   1.000
_cell.length_b   1.000
_cell.length_c   1.000
_cell.angle_alpha   90.00
_cell.angle_beta   90.00
_cell.angle_gamma   90.00
#
_symmetry.space_group_name_H-M   'P 1'
#
loop_
_entity.id
_entity.type
_entity.pdbx_description
1 polymer ?
#
loop_
_entity_poly.entity_id
_entity_poly.type
_entity_poly.pdbx_seq_one_letter_code
_entity_poly.pdbx_strand_id
1 'polypeptide(L)'
;MKKLIALVLVLFCVLGLVACSNNSIDTTKPIFETDNISKITLFAVPNHTDGIVVPSEYMEEIIAWIGTFTVDKEAGEILAPGTNTFSFRIEYSDGTIVESGVNTTTIDGITYYMKQEQTPECFNALFAESEPTE
;
A
#
# COMPACT_ATOMS: atom_id res chain seq x y z
N MET A 1 27.67 -44.40 15.03
CA MET A 1 26.64 -43.51 15.62
C MET A 1 27.12 -42.06 15.83
N LYS A 2 28.30 -41.84 16.34
CA LYS A 2 28.79 -40.43 16.56
C LYS A 2 28.93 -39.61 15.26
N LYS A 3 29.27 -40.21 14.13
CA LYS A 3 29.38 -39.53 12.82
C LYS A 3 28.00 -39.14 12.22
N LEU A 4 26.96 -39.92 12.52
CA LEU A 4 25.61 -39.68 12.03
C LEU A 4 24.98 -38.51 12.79
N ILE A 5 25.24 -38.41 14.10
CA ILE A 5 24.75 -37.30 14.95
C ILE A 5 25.40 -35.98 14.53
N ALA A 6 26.71 -35.99 14.21
CA ALA A 6 27.41 -34.82 13.71
C ALA A 6 26.85 -34.32 12.35
N LEU A 7 26.50 -35.25 11.46
CA LEU A 7 25.94 -34.93 10.15
C LEU A 7 24.54 -34.32 10.27
N VAL A 8 23.70 -34.83 11.17
CA VAL A 8 22.36 -34.29 11.44
C VAL A 8 22.45 -32.89 12.08
N LEU A 9 23.42 -32.66 12.97
CA LEU A 9 23.63 -31.37 13.61
C LEU A 9 24.09 -30.29 12.61
N VAL A 10 24.97 -30.67 11.67
CA VAL A 10 25.43 -29.77 10.59
C VAL A 10 24.26 -29.45 9.64
N LEU A 11 23.42 -30.44 9.33
CA LEU A 11 22.24 -30.22 8.48
C LEU A 11 21.22 -29.27 9.15
N PHE A 12 21.03 -29.38 10.46
CA PHE A 12 20.17 -28.46 11.23
C PHE A 12 20.74 -27.05 11.28
N CYS A 13 22.06 -26.87 11.38
CA CYS A 13 22.69 -25.56 11.34
C CYS A 13 22.57 -24.89 9.97
N VAL A 14 22.63 -25.65 8.87
CA VAL A 14 22.46 -25.11 7.51
C VAL A 14 21.02 -24.70 7.25
N LEU A 15 20.04 -25.44 7.77
CA LEU A 15 18.63 -25.08 7.67
C LEU A 15 18.27 -23.87 8.55
N GLY A 16 18.96 -23.68 9.68
CA GLY A 16 18.77 -22.52 10.55
C GLY A 16 19.31 -21.20 9.97
N LEU A 17 20.30 -21.27 9.08
CA LEU A 17 20.87 -20.08 8.43
C LEU A 17 20.00 -19.56 7.26
N VAL A 18 19.14 -20.38 6.70
CA VAL A 18 18.21 -19.99 5.63
C VAL A 18 16.98 -19.26 6.20
N ALA A 19 16.69 -19.39 7.49
CA ALA A 19 15.57 -18.70 8.15
C ALA A 19 15.85 -17.23 8.48
N CYS A 20 17.06 -16.74 8.28
CA CYS A 20 17.43 -15.32 8.41
C CYS A 20 17.57 -14.67 7.02
N SER A 21 16.70 -14.98 6.06
CA SER A 21 16.56 -14.12 4.90
C SER A 21 15.87 -12.84 5.38
N ASN A 22 16.61 -11.75 5.46
CA ASN A 22 16.05 -10.42 5.54
C ASN A 22 15.13 -10.26 4.33
N ASN A 23 13.82 -10.34 4.54
CA ASN A 23 12.84 -9.94 3.54
C ASN A 23 12.94 -8.43 3.37
N SER A 24 13.99 -7.98 2.69
CA SER A 24 14.09 -6.59 2.29
C SER A 24 13.01 -6.35 1.23
N ILE A 25 12.11 -5.41 1.51
CA ILE A 25 11.09 -4.99 0.54
C ILE A 25 11.81 -4.35 -0.65
N ASP A 26 11.42 -4.76 -1.85
CA ASP A 26 11.91 -4.16 -3.07
C ASP A 26 11.28 -2.77 -3.27
N THR A 27 12.08 -1.73 -3.06
CA THR A 27 11.64 -0.33 -3.18
C THR A 27 11.48 0.14 -4.63
N THR A 28 11.77 -0.71 -5.61
CA THR A 28 11.66 -0.39 -7.04
C THR A 28 10.38 -0.90 -7.67
N LYS A 29 9.66 -1.80 -7.00
CA LYS A 29 8.42 -2.41 -7.50
C LYS A 29 7.20 -1.65 -7.06
N PRO A 30 6.18 -1.52 -7.92
CA PRO A 30 4.87 -1.02 -7.51
C PRO A 30 4.30 -1.87 -6.36
N ILE A 31 3.67 -1.20 -5.40
CA ILE A 31 3.04 -1.86 -4.25
C ILE A 31 1.70 -2.48 -4.64
N PHE A 32 0.93 -1.77 -5.48
CA PHE A 32 -0.44 -2.14 -5.82
C PHE A 32 -0.53 -2.71 -7.23
N GLU A 33 -1.25 -3.81 -7.37
CA GLU A 33 -1.62 -4.32 -8.68
C GLU A 33 -2.66 -3.41 -9.33
N THR A 34 -2.52 -3.15 -10.62
CA THR A 34 -3.40 -2.26 -11.38
C THR A 34 -4.34 -3.02 -12.33
N ASP A 35 -4.15 -4.32 -12.44
CA ASP A 35 -5.01 -5.17 -13.26
C ASP A 35 -6.26 -5.59 -12.48
N ASN A 36 -7.37 -5.73 -13.18
CA ASN A 36 -8.64 -6.25 -12.64
C ASN A 36 -9.23 -5.41 -11.50
N ILE A 37 -8.99 -4.13 -11.48
CA ILE A 37 -9.63 -3.20 -10.54
C ILE A 37 -11.06 -2.95 -11.00
N SER A 38 -12.03 -3.20 -10.11
CA SER A 38 -13.45 -2.97 -10.38
C SER A 38 -13.96 -1.64 -9.84
N LYS A 39 -13.37 -1.15 -8.74
CA LYS A 39 -13.79 0.08 -8.09
C LYS A 39 -12.66 0.68 -7.26
N ILE A 40 -12.59 1.99 -7.22
CA ILE A 40 -11.72 2.75 -6.32
C ILE A 40 -12.58 3.75 -5.56
N THR A 41 -12.37 3.82 -4.24
CA THR A 41 -12.99 4.81 -3.36
C THR A 41 -11.87 5.61 -2.70
N LEU A 42 -11.98 6.94 -2.77
CA LEU A 42 -11.04 7.88 -2.16
C LEU A 42 -11.64 8.44 -0.88
N PHE A 43 -10.82 8.62 0.14
CA PHE A 43 -11.22 9.18 1.43
C PHE A 43 -10.33 10.36 1.81
N ALA A 44 -10.89 11.31 2.51
CA ALA A 44 -10.15 12.40 3.14
C ALA A 44 -10.72 12.66 4.54
N VAL A 45 -9.85 12.70 5.52
CA VAL A 45 -10.22 13.02 6.91
C VAL A 45 -9.88 14.49 7.17
N PRO A 46 -10.80 15.29 7.74
CA PRO A 46 -12.10 14.90 8.31
C PRO A 46 -13.30 15.00 7.35
N ASN A 47 -13.15 15.55 6.15
CA ASN A 47 -14.30 16.04 5.37
C ASN A 47 -15.01 14.98 4.51
N HIS A 48 -14.29 13.93 4.11
CA HIS A 48 -14.82 12.90 3.19
C HIS A 48 -14.59 11.50 3.74
N THR A 49 -15.08 11.25 4.95
CA THR A 49 -14.93 9.95 5.64
C THR A 49 -15.80 8.85 5.04
N ASP A 50 -16.90 9.21 4.37
CA ASP A 50 -17.76 8.25 3.67
C ASP A 50 -17.18 7.79 2.32
N GLY A 51 -16.19 8.52 1.82
CA GLY A 51 -15.50 8.22 0.59
C GLY A 51 -16.20 8.71 -0.68
N ILE A 52 -15.39 8.90 -1.71
CA ILE A 52 -15.81 9.30 -3.05
C ILE A 52 -15.46 8.17 -4.00
N VAL A 53 -16.45 7.57 -4.61
CA VAL A 53 -16.23 6.56 -5.66
C VAL A 53 -15.70 7.25 -6.90
N VAL A 54 -14.55 6.82 -7.40
CA VAL A 54 -13.95 7.36 -8.63
C VAL A 54 -14.85 7.07 -9.81
N PRO A 55 -15.33 8.11 -10.52
CA PRO A 55 -16.12 7.93 -11.73
C PRO A 55 -15.33 7.21 -12.83
N SER A 56 -16.01 6.51 -13.71
CA SER A 56 -15.39 5.74 -14.79
C SER A 56 -14.48 6.58 -15.69
N GLU A 57 -14.81 7.85 -15.90
CA GLU A 57 -14.02 8.79 -16.71
C GLU A 57 -12.64 9.11 -16.14
N TYR A 58 -12.45 8.97 -14.82
CA TYR A 58 -11.17 9.22 -14.14
C TYR A 58 -10.46 7.94 -13.71
N MET A 59 -11.08 6.78 -13.89
CA MET A 59 -10.53 5.51 -13.42
C MET A 59 -9.16 5.21 -14.01
N GLU A 60 -8.97 5.41 -15.31
CA GLU A 60 -7.70 5.13 -15.98
C GLU A 60 -6.56 5.98 -15.42
N GLU A 61 -6.80 7.27 -15.20
CA GLU A 61 -5.82 8.21 -14.66
C GLU A 61 -5.47 7.90 -13.19
N ILE A 62 -6.45 7.58 -12.37
CA ILE A 62 -6.25 7.20 -10.97
C ILE A 62 -5.53 5.85 -10.86
N ILE A 63 -5.88 4.87 -11.67
CA ILE A 63 -5.20 3.56 -11.71
C ILE A 63 -3.73 3.74 -12.12
N ALA A 64 -3.45 4.54 -13.14
CA ALA A 64 -2.08 4.83 -13.55
C ALA A 64 -1.27 5.47 -12.43
N TRP A 65 -1.85 6.41 -11.70
CA TRP A 65 -1.21 7.04 -10.55
C TRP A 65 -0.96 6.05 -9.40
N ILE A 66 -1.93 5.21 -9.03
CA ILE A 66 -1.77 4.17 -8.01
C ILE A 66 -0.64 3.19 -8.39
N GLY A 67 -0.46 2.90 -9.66
CA GLY A 67 0.62 2.07 -10.17
C GLY A 67 2.02 2.65 -9.98
N THR A 68 2.15 3.95 -9.65
CA THR A 68 3.43 4.60 -9.37
C THR A 68 3.91 4.46 -7.93
N PHE A 69 3.05 3.98 -7.02
CA PHE A 69 3.38 3.85 -5.60
C PHE A 69 4.45 2.79 -5.36
N THR A 70 5.53 3.19 -4.73
CA THR A 70 6.63 2.31 -4.29
C THR A 70 6.97 2.57 -2.83
N VAL A 71 7.60 1.61 -2.18
CA VAL A 71 8.10 1.79 -0.80
C VAL A 71 9.30 2.73 -0.82
N ASP A 72 9.29 3.72 0.07
CA ASP A 72 10.45 4.60 0.30
C ASP A 72 11.32 4.07 1.44
N LYS A 73 10.77 4.07 2.65
CA LYS A 73 11.46 3.62 3.86
C LYS A 73 10.46 3.22 4.93
N GLU A 74 10.91 2.44 5.90
CA GLU A 74 10.12 2.12 7.08
C GLU A 74 9.80 3.41 7.87
N ALA A 75 8.54 3.58 8.22
CA ALA A 75 8.10 4.65 9.10
C ALA A 75 8.49 4.28 10.54
N GLY A 76 9.27 5.14 11.20
CA GLY A 76 9.51 5.04 12.63
C GLY A 76 8.23 5.25 13.45
N GLU A 77 8.34 5.28 14.77
CA GLU A 77 7.19 5.44 15.65
C GLU A 77 6.38 6.71 15.34
N ILE A 78 5.11 6.50 15.11
CA ILE A 78 3.98 7.43 15.25
C ILE A 78 3.97 8.61 14.29
N LEU A 79 3.16 8.47 13.25
CA LEU A 79 2.56 9.61 12.59
C LEU A 79 1.66 10.36 13.59
N ALA A 80 1.94 11.63 13.81
CA ALA A 80 1.16 12.46 14.73
C ALA A 80 -0.33 12.41 14.36
N PRO A 81 -1.23 12.09 15.29
CA PRO A 81 -2.66 12.15 15.03
C PRO A 81 -3.07 13.60 14.74
N GLY A 82 -3.88 13.80 13.71
CA GLY A 82 -4.51 15.10 13.42
C GLY A 82 -4.07 15.82 12.15
N THR A 83 -3.26 15.21 11.30
CA THR A 83 -3.03 15.70 9.95
C THR A 83 -4.15 15.24 9.01
N ASN A 84 -4.58 16.11 8.09
CA ASN A 84 -5.48 15.71 7.01
C ASN A 84 -4.82 14.57 6.23
N THR A 85 -5.45 13.41 6.24
CA THR A 85 -4.93 12.23 5.59
C THR A 85 -5.83 11.80 4.46
N PHE A 86 -5.21 11.58 3.30
CA PHE A 86 -5.88 10.94 2.18
C PHE A 86 -5.61 9.45 2.25
N SER A 87 -6.62 8.68 1.90
CA SER A 87 -6.53 7.23 1.76
C SER A 87 -7.41 6.75 0.61
N PHE A 88 -7.22 5.50 0.22
CA PHE A 88 -8.02 4.89 -0.82
C PHE A 88 -8.29 3.42 -0.54
N ARG A 89 -9.37 2.93 -1.13
CA ARG A 89 -9.75 1.52 -1.16
C ARG A 89 -9.83 1.08 -2.60
N ILE A 90 -9.17 -0.04 -2.91
CA ILE A 90 -9.23 -0.70 -4.21
C ILE A 90 -10.04 -1.98 -4.04
N GLU A 91 -11.05 -2.14 -4.87
CA GLU A 91 -11.83 -3.37 -4.97
C GLU A 91 -11.51 -4.04 -6.31
N TYR A 92 -11.03 -5.27 -6.25
CA TYR A 92 -10.69 -6.05 -7.44
C TYR A 92 -11.86 -6.92 -7.90
N SER A 93 -11.84 -7.33 -9.15
CA SER A 93 -12.92 -8.14 -9.77
C SER A 93 -13.12 -9.50 -9.09
N ASP A 94 -12.10 -10.02 -8.41
CA ASP A 94 -12.17 -11.28 -7.64
C ASP A 94 -12.75 -11.13 -6.22
N GLY A 95 -13.11 -9.90 -5.84
CA GLY A 95 -13.62 -9.57 -4.51
C GLY A 95 -12.55 -9.17 -3.49
N THR A 96 -11.27 -9.20 -3.85
CA THR A 96 -10.18 -8.73 -2.99
C THR A 96 -10.31 -7.22 -2.75
N ILE A 97 -10.10 -6.79 -1.51
CA ILE A 97 -10.13 -5.38 -1.11
C ILE A 97 -8.79 -5.02 -0.50
N VAL A 98 -8.20 -3.92 -0.98
CA VAL A 98 -6.96 -3.35 -0.45
C VAL A 98 -7.22 -1.91 -0.01
N GLU A 99 -6.82 -1.58 1.20
CA GLU A 99 -6.90 -0.22 1.74
C GLU A 99 -5.50 0.31 2.06
N SER A 100 -5.26 1.57 1.75
CA SER A 100 -3.97 2.22 2.02
C SER A 100 -4.14 3.72 2.20
N GLY A 101 -3.26 4.32 3.00
CA GLY A 101 -3.03 5.76 2.96
C GLY A 101 -2.33 6.16 1.65
N VAL A 102 -2.31 7.44 1.34
CA VAL A 102 -1.57 7.98 0.19
C VAL A 102 -0.09 8.13 0.51
N ASN A 103 0.25 8.41 1.76
CA ASN A 103 1.64 8.64 2.18
C ASN A 103 2.30 7.43 2.84
N THR A 104 1.49 6.55 3.43
CA THR A 104 1.95 5.38 4.17
C THR A 104 1.08 4.17 3.89
N THR A 105 1.71 3.01 3.95
CA THR A 105 1.02 1.72 3.88
C THR A 105 1.58 0.75 4.90
N THR A 106 0.82 -0.27 5.27
CA THR A 106 1.27 -1.34 6.17
C THR A 106 1.38 -2.65 5.40
N ILE A 107 2.55 -3.24 5.43
CA ILE A 107 2.86 -4.52 4.79
C ILE A 107 3.40 -5.46 5.88
N ASP A 108 2.78 -6.61 6.06
CA ASP A 108 3.18 -7.60 7.07
C ASP A 108 3.34 -7.02 8.49
N GLY A 109 2.46 -6.08 8.87
CA GLY A 109 2.45 -5.44 10.17
C GLY A 109 3.45 -4.28 10.34
N ILE A 110 4.24 -3.97 9.32
CA ILE A 110 5.21 -2.87 9.34
C ILE A 110 4.69 -1.73 8.47
N THR A 111 4.74 -0.51 9.00
CA THR A 111 4.33 0.69 8.28
C THR A 111 5.51 1.30 7.53
N TYR A 112 5.29 1.62 6.28
CA TYR A 112 6.27 2.23 5.38
C TYR A 112 5.78 3.54 4.82
N TYR A 113 6.69 4.49 4.64
CA TYR A 113 6.45 5.64 3.76
C TYR A 113 6.49 5.19 2.30
N MET A 114 5.64 5.81 1.50
CA MET A 114 5.57 5.54 0.06
C MET A 114 6.07 6.73 -0.75
N LYS A 115 6.58 6.44 -1.94
CA LYS A 115 6.81 7.40 -3.02
C LYS A 115 5.78 7.17 -4.11
N GLN A 116 5.33 8.24 -4.73
CA GLN A 116 4.46 8.23 -5.90
C GLN A 116 4.79 9.42 -6.79
N GLU A 117 4.33 9.35 -8.02
CA GLU A 117 4.37 10.49 -8.92
C GLU A 117 3.38 11.57 -8.49
N GLN A 118 3.43 12.70 -9.17
CA GLN A 118 2.53 13.83 -8.89
C GLN A 118 1.08 13.37 -8.93
N THR A 119 0.33 13.78 -7.91
CA THR A 119 -1.12 13.53 -7.84
C THR A 119 -1.83 14.11 -9.07
N PRO A 120 -2.67 13.34 -9.76
CA PRO A 120 -3.37 13.83 -10.94
C PRO A 120 -4.38 14.93 -10.59
N GLU A 121 -4.63 15.81 -11.53
CA GLU A 121 -5.58 16.93 -11.32
C GLU A 121 -6.99 16.45 -10.98
N CYS A 122 -7.43 15.35 -11.58
CA CYS A 122 -8.74 14.76 -11.30
C CYS A 122 -8.91 14.34 -9.84
N PHE A 123 -7.86 13.96 -9.15
CA PHE A 123 -7.90 13.63 -7.72
C PHE A 123 -8.36 14.84 -6.89
N ASN A 124 -7.76 16.00 -7.12
CA ASN A 124 -8.14 17.22 -6.41
C ASN A 124 -9.53 17.69 -6.82
N ALA A 125 -9.89 17.56 -8.10
CA ALA A 125 -11.20 17.93 -8.61
C ALA A 125 -12.34 17.12 -7.95
N LEU A 126 -12.14 15.83 -7.75
CA LEU A 126 -13.13 14.96 -7.10
C LEU A 126 -13.48 15.42 -5.67
N PHE A 127 -12.49 15.87 -4.91
CA PHE A 127 -12.74 16.39 -3.56
C PHE A 127 -13.36 17.80 -3.58
N ALA A 128 -13.02 18.64 -4.55
CA ALA A 128 -13.60 19.96 -4.70
C ALA A 128 -15.08 19.92 -5.13
N GLU A 129 -15.44 19.01 -6.04
CA GLU A 129 -16.82 18.85 -6.54
C GLU A 129 -17.78 18.26 -5.49
N SER A 130 -17.24 17.53 -4.51
CA SER A 130 -18.03 16.89 -3.46
C SER A 130 -18.25 17.74 -2.22
N GLU A 131 -17.70 18.97 -2.15
CA GLU A 131 -18.03 19.91 -1.09
C GLU A 131 -19.48 20.37 -1.23
N PRO A 132 -20.29 20.28 -0.15
CA PRO A 132 -21.65 20.80 -0.20
C PRO A 132 -21.59 22.30 -0.45
N THR A 133 -22.16 22.75 -1.55
CA THR A 133 -22.43 24.16 -1.79
C THR A 133 -23.40 24.65 -0.72
N GLU A 134 -22.89 25.49 0.18
CA GLU A 134 -23.73 26.22 1.11
C GLU A 134 -24.75 27.14 0.37
#